data_f7577035fc4960aa792381c7e287b2f5
#
_entry.id   f7577035fc4960aa792381c7e287b2f5
#
_cell.length_a   1.000
_cell.length_b   1.000
_cell.length_c   1.000
_cell.angle_alpha   90.00
_cell.angle_beta   90.00
_cell.angle_gamma   90.00
#
_symmetry.space_group_name_H-M   'P 1'
#
loop_
_entity.id
_entity.type
_entity.pdbx_description
1 polymer ?
#
loop_
_entity_poly.entity_id
_entity_poly.type
_entity_poly.pdbx_seq_one_letter_code
_entity_poly.pdbx_strand_id
1 'polypeptide(L)'
;MATLSVAAILAENARRRPDRTALVEGDLRLTFAEAWRRSLAQAGALTALGVRPGDRVALMAPNTAEFPLAYYAAMAVGGVVVPVHLLLSATEVQHVLKDSGAGLLLAHPAQEATARAAAEPLGIRVVVLGEELEKLAVDAEPPHSYVTRSADDPAVVFYTSGTTGVPKGAVLSHFNIVMNATVNAFDANDIRPDDIVLGALPLFHAFGQTVSLNSTWRAGATLVLMPRFDAARAIEIMVAERVNTFHGVPTMFVSLAAVAGGAAALPELRLCISGGASLPVAVLEKFESAFGAQIYEGYGLSETSPAATVNQPVFGTRAGTIGHPLWGVDAEIAQADVEDRVELLPAGELGEVVIRGHNVFSGYLGRPEATAEALVDGWFRTGDLGTKDEDGFLRIVDRKKDVIIRGGYNVYPREVEEVLARHPEIAQVAVIGLPDELHGEEICAVVVAAPDATPDAAAITEWSKEHLGKHKYPRRVEFTDELPLGPSMKVLKRELRARYTGR
;
A
#
# COMPACT_ATOMS: atom_id res chain seq x y z
N MET A 1 -6.12 -9.29 -30.21
CA MET A 1 -5.68 -9.06 -28.82
C MET A 1 -6.63 -8.06 -28.17
N ALA A 2 -7.01 -8.28 -26.91
CA ALA A 2 -7.82 -7.31 -26.19
C ALA A 2 -6.98 -6.06 -25.88
N THR A 3 -7.54 -4.88 -26.09
CA THR A 3 -6.88 -3.60 -25.79
C THR A 3 -7.44 -3.01 -24.52
N LEU A 4 -6.57 -2.53 -23.64
CA LEU A 4 -6.94 -1.86 -22.40
C LEU A 4 -5.79 -0.96 -21.97
N SER A 5 -6.11 0.26 -21.54
CA SER A 5 -5.10 1.17 -20.98
C SER A 5 -5.58 1.75 -19.66
N VAL A 6 -4.67 1.88 -18.71
CA VAL A 6 -4.92 2.60 -17.45
C VAL A 6 -5.33 4.04 -17.73
N ALA A 7 -4.82 4.68 -18.79
CA ALA A 7 -5.21 6.03 -19.19
C ALA A 7 -6.72 6.18 -19.44
N ALA A 8 -7.41 5.09 -19.82
CA ALA A 8 -8.85 5.08 -20.02
C ALA A 8 -9.64 5.49 -18.77
N ILE A 9 -9.11 5.25 -17.56
CA ILE A 9 -9.76 5.60 -16.29
C ILE A 9 -10.04 7.10 -16.24
N LEU A 10 -9.04 7.94 -16.51
CA LEU A 10 -9.19 9.39 -16.50
C LEU A 10 -9.88 9.88 -17.79
N ALA A 11 -9.48 9.38 -18.96
CA ALA A 11 -10.03 9.78 -20.27
C ALA A 11 -11.55 9.58 -20.36
N GLU A 12 -12.06 8.43 -19.86
CA GLU A 12 -13.49 8.13 -19.87
C GLU A 12 -14.29 9.05 -18.93
N ASN A 13 -13.75 9.39 -17.75
CA ASN A 13 -14.43 10.32 -16.86
C ASN A 13 -14.35 11.76 -17.37
N ALA A 14 -13.26 12.17 -18.01
CA ALA A 14 -13.19 13.45 -18.72
C ALA A 14 -14.26 13.58 -19.82
N ARG A 15 -14.62 12.47 -20.48
CA ARG A 15 -15.68 12.44 -21.49
C ARG A 15 -17.08 12.37 -20.87
N ARG A 16 -17.29 11.56 -19.82
CA ARG A 16 -18.61 11.29 -19.24
C ARG A 16 -19.03 12.31 -18.20
N ARG A 17 -18.07 12.92 -17.49
CA ARG A 17 -18.27 13.83 -16.36
C ARG A 17 -17.28 14.99 -16.41
N PRO A 18 -17.20 15.73 -17.54
CA PRO A 18 -16.15 16.73 -17.79
C PRO A 18 -16.02 17.76 -16.66
N ASP A 19 -17.16 18.27 -16.19
CA ASP A 19 -17.22 19.39 -15.24
C ASP A 19 -17.17 18.96 -13.77
N ARG A 20 -17.15 17.63 -13.51
CA ARG A 20 -17.05 17.14 -12.14
C ARG A 20 -15.63 17.29 -11.62
N THR A 21 -15.49 17.70 -10.35
CA THR A 21 -14.19 17.79 -9.69
C THR A 21 -13.56 16.39 -9.60
N ALA A 22 -12.39 16.24 -10.18
CA ALA A 22 -11.57 15.02 -10.09
C ALA A 22 -10.60 15.07 -8.93
N LEU A 23 -10.03 16.27 -8.66
CA LEU A 23 -8.93 16.46 -7.73
C LEU A 23 -9.04 17.77 -6.99
N VAL A 24 -8.67 17.71 -5.71
CA VAL A 24 -8.54 18.87 -4.81
C VAL A 24 -7.19 18.80 -4.11
N GLU A 25 -6.45 19.92 -4.10
CA GLU A 25 -5.23 20.11 -3.31
C GLU A 25 -5.17 21.55 -2.81
N GLY A 26 -5.38 21.77 -1.53
CA GLY A 26 -5.50 23.12 -0.99
C GLY A 26 -6.61 23.90 -1.72
N ASP A 27 -6.24 25.01 -2.35
CA ASP A 27 -7.18 25.83 -3.13
C ASP A 27 -7.31 25.37 -4.60
N LEU A 28 -6.43 24.47 -5.06
CA LEU A 28 -6.50 23.93 -6.39
C LEU A 28 -7.69 22.99 -6.52
N ARG A 29 -8.50 23.21 -7.56
CA ARG A 29 -9.61 22.35 -7.97
C ARG A 29 -9.45 22.03 -9.45
N LEU A 30 -9.41 20.75 -9.81
CA LEU A 30 -9.37 20.32 -11.20
C LEU A 30 -10.59 19.46 -11.50
N THR A 31 -11.28 19.79 -12.57
CA THR A 31 -12.31 18.92 -13.14
C THR A 31 -11.67 17.73 -13.87
N PHE A 32 -12.45 16.69 -14.20
CA PHE A 32 -11.96 15.56 -15.00
C PHE A 32 -11.47 16.03 -16.36
N ALA A 33 -12.16 16.98 -17.01
CA ALA A 33 -11.74 17.54 -18.29
C ALA A 33 -10.40 18.29 -18.17
N GLU A 34 -10.22 19.09 -17.12
CA GLU A 34 -8.97 19.82 -16.88
C GLU A 34 -7.81 18.90 -16.54
N ALA A 35 -8.03 17.90 -15.66
CA ALA A 35 -7.02 16.91 -15.31
C ALA A 35 -6.56 16.14 -16.56
N TRP A 36 -7.50 15.68 -17.40
CA TRP A 36 -7.17 14.98 -18.63
C TRP A 36 -6.43 15.87 -19.64
N ARG A 37 -6.90 17.09 -19.85
CA ARG A 37 -6.24 18.07 -20.74
C ARG A 37 -4.80 18.37 -20.31
N ARG A 38 -4.56 18.57 -19.01
CA ARG A 38 -3.20 18.77 -18.46
C ARG A 38 -2.34 17.52 -18.65
N SER A 39 -2.88 16.33 -18.37
CA SER A 39 -2.15 15.07 -18.60
C SER A 39 -1.80 14.87 -20.07
N LEU A 40 -2.69 15.22 -21.01
CA LEU A 40 -2.38 15.16 -22.45
C LEU A 40 -1.30 16.18 -22.85
N ALA A 41 -1.32 17.39 -22.31
CA ALA A 41 -0.27 18.38 -22.56
C ALA A 41 1.10 17.87 -22.08
N GLN A 42 1.16 17.32 -20.89
CA GLN A 42 2.38 16.67 -20.37
C GLN A 42 2.76 15.43 -21.21
N ALA A 43 1.80 14.65 -21.72
CA ALA A 43 2.07 13.55 -22.64
C ALA A 43 2.74 14.00 -23.94
N GLY A 44 2.35 15.16 -24.47
CA GLY A 44 3.04 15.82 -25.58
C GLY A 44 4.50 16.11 -25.26
N ALA A 45 4.77 16.69 -24.07
CA ALA A 45 6.14 16.92 -23.60
C ALA A 45 6.94 15.62 -23.49
N LEU A 46 6.36 14.55 -22.91
CA LEU A 46 7.03 13.25 -22.80
C LEU A 46 7.38 12.68 -24.19
N THR A 47 6.46 12.82 -25.16
CA THR A 47 6.71 12.40 -26.54
C THR A 47 7.86 13.21 -27.17
N ALA A 48 7.87 14.52 -26.98
CA ALA A 48 8.95 15.41 -27.46
C ALA A 48 10.30 15.09 -26.80
N LEU A 49 10.29 14.59 -25.56
CA LEU A 49 11.47 14.08 -24.85
C LEU A 49 11.92 12.70 -25.33
N GLY A 50 11.20 12.09 -26.27
CA GLY A 50 11.55 10.81 -26.88
C GLY A 50 10.93 9.58 -26.21
N VAL A 51 10.02 9.75 -25.25
CA VAL A 51 9.30 8.63 -24.63
C VAL A 51 8.38 7.96 -25.64
N ARG A 52 8.49 6.65 -25.76
CA ARG A 52 7.72 5.80 -26.68
C ARG A 52 6.88 4.79 -25.90
N PRO A 53 5.87 4.18 -26.53
CA PRO A 53 5.10 3.10 -25.91
C PRO A 53 6.02 1.95 -25.42
N GLY A 54 5.87 1.58 -24.14
CA GLY A 54 6.69 0.58 -23.47
C GLY A 54 7.94 1.10 -22.78
N ASP A 55 8.34 2.35 -23.03
CA ASP A 55 9.46 2.96 -22.30
C ASP A 55 9.10 3.18 -20.83
N ARG A 56 10.08 3.04 -19.95
CA ARG A 56 9.91 3.18 -18.51
C ARG A 56 10.20 4.61 -18.08
N VAL A 57 9.23 5.21 -17.39
CA VAL A 57 9.29 6.56 -16.83
C VAL A 57 9.23 6.44 -15.32
N ALA A 58 10.32 6.79 -14.65
CA ALA A 58 10.35 6.85 -13.19
C ALA A 58 9.62 8.12 -12.72
N LEU A 59 8.83 7.99 -11.63
CA LEU A 59 8.04 9.08 -11.07
C LEU A 59 8.28 9.17 -9.55
N MET A 60 8.86 10.30 -9.10
CA MET A 60 9.24 10.55 -7.72
C MET A 60 8.56 11.83 -7.21
N ALA A 61 7.33 11.68 -6.69
CA ALA A 61 6.54 12.81 -6.20
C ALA A 61 5.66 12.42 -5.00
N PRO A 62 5.39 13.36 -4.08
CA PRO A 62 4.40 13.18 -3.00
C PRO A 62 2.97 13.22 -3.55
N ASN A 63 2.00 13.19 -2.62
CA ASN A 63 0.57 13.30 -2.96
C ASN A 63 0.19 14.74 -3.30
N THR A 64 0.75 15.27 -4.37
CA THR A 64 0.40 16.57 -4.99
C THR A 64 -0.25 16.33 -6.35
N ALA A 65 -0.87 17.34 -6.92
CA ALA A 65 -1.55 17.25 -8.22
C ALA A 65 -0.60 16.80 -9.35
N GLU A 66 0.68 17.09 -9.22
CA GLU A 66 1.70 16.68 -10.18
C GLU A 66 1.80 15.17 -10.32
N PHE A 67 1.62 14.40 -9.22
CA PHE A 67 1.72 12.95 -9.28
C PHE A 67 0.68 12.33 -10.22
N PRO A 68 -0.64 12.49 -9.98
CA PRO A 68 -1.64 11.89 -10.87
C PRO A 68 -1.60 12.44 -12.29
N LEU A 69 -1.28 13.73 -12.48
CA LEU A 69 -1.18 14.31 -13.82
C LEU A 69 -0.03 13.68 -14.62
N ALA A 70 1.16 13.57 -14.04
CA ALA A 70 2.33 12.94 -14.66
C ALA A 70 2.14 11.42 -14.85
N TYR A 71 1.51 10.74 -13.87
CA TYR A 71 1.15 9.34 -13.99
C TYR A 71 0.27 9.06 -15.20
N TYR A 72 -0.81 9.82 -15.35
CA TYR A 72 -1.72 9.68 -16.50
C TYR A 72 -1.12 10.19 -17.81
N ALA A 73 -0.20 11.15 -17.76
CA ALA A 73 0.58 11.56 -18.93
C ALA A 73 1.47 10.43 -19.45
N ALA A 74 2.22 9.76 -18.55
CA ALA A 74 3.02 8.59 -18.92
C ALA A 74 2.16 7.43 -19.44
N MET A 75 0.97 7.19 -18.83
CA MET A 75 0.00 6.20 -19.35
C MET A 75 -0.55 6.59 -20.71
N ALA A 76 -0.77 7.89 -20.98
CA ALA A 76 -1.31 8.37 -22.25
C ALA A 76 -0.34 8.16 -23.42
N VAL A 77 0.98 8.28 -23.21
CA VAL A 77 2.00 7.93 -24.22
C VAL A 77 2.23 6.43 -24.34
N GLY A 78 1.55 5.60 -23.54
CA GLY A 78 1.74 4.16 -23.50
C GLY A 78 3.03 3.73 -22.77
N GLY A 79 3.59 4.60 -21.96
CA GLY A 79 4.77 4.31 -21.12
C GLY A 79 4.44 3.40 -19.93
N VAL A 80 5.49 2.88 -19.30
CA VAL A 80 5.44 2.08 -18.07
C VAL A 80 5.91 2.95 -16.92
N VAL A 81 5.07 3.19 -15.92
CA VAL A 81 5.45 4.00 -14.76
C VAL A 81 6.22 3.17 -13.75
N VAL A 82 7.33 3.72 -13.28
CA VAL A 82 8.13 3.19 -12.15
C VAL A 82 8.02 4.17 -10.99
N PRO A 83 7.07 3.97 -10.07
CA PRO A 83 6.96 4.84 -8.91
C PRO A 83 8.18 4.71 -8.01
N VAL A 84 8.79 5.85 -7.67
CA VAL A 84 9.99 5.90 -6.83
C VAL A 84 9.62 6.39 -5.45
N HIS A 85 10.07 5.65 -4.45
CA HIS A 85 9.78 5.94 -3.06
C HIS A 85 10.58 7.16 -2.56
N LEU A 86 9.91 8.09 -1.86
CA LEU A 86 10.49 9.40 -1.46
C LEU A 86 11.56 9.33 -0.37
N LEU A 87 11.59 8.26 0.43
CA LEU A 87 12.57 8.07 1.50
C LEU A 87 13.82 7.30 1.06
N LEU A 88 13.89 6.88 -0.21
CA LEU A 88 15.07 6.22 -0.74
C LEU A 88 16.24 7.23 -0.84
N SER A 89 17.42 6.76 -0.45
CA SER A 89 18.67 7.46 -0.71
C SER A 89 18.97 7.54 -2.21
N ALA A 90 19.83 8.45 -2.62
CA ALA A 90 20.24 8.57 -4.03
C ALA A 90 20.80 7.25 -4.59
N THR A 91 21.52 6.46 -3.79
CA THR A 91 22.07 5.15 -4.19
C THR A 91 20.94 4.13 -4.43
N GLU A 92 19.90 4.11 -3.59
CA GLU A 92 18.77 3.22 -3.77
C GLU A 92 17.90 3.63 -4.96
N VAL A 93 17.69 4.94 -5.17
CA VAL A 93 17.02 5.46 -6.37
C VAL A 93 17.81 5.09 -7.63
N GLN A 94 19.14 5.23 -7.60
CA GLN A 94 20.02 4.82 -8.71
C GLN A 94 19.85 3.32 -9.02
N HIS A 95 19.76 2.47 -7.99
CA HIS A 95 19.47 1.04 -8.18
C HIS A 95 18.14 0.84 -8.91
N VAL A 96 17.05 1.49 -8.45
CA VAL A 96 15.72 1.39 -9.09
C VAL A 96 15.78 1.83 -10.55
N LEU A 97 16.42 2.95 -10.85
CA LEU A 97 16.55 3.48 -12.22
C LEU A 97 17.33 2.51 -13.14
N LYS A 98 18.44 1.97 -12.64
CA LYS A 98 19.27 1.03 -13.39
C LYS A 98 18.58 -0.30 -13.62
N ASP A 99 17.99 -0.90 -12.57
CA ASP A 99 17.34 -2.20 -12.63
C ASP A 99 16.06 -2.15 -13.48
N SER A 100 15.27 -1.08 -13.33
CA SER A 100 14.09 -0.87 -14.17
C SER A 100 14.41 -0.53 -15.62
N GLY A 101 15.60 0.00 -15.90
CA GLY A 101 15.94 0.57 -17.21
C GLY A 101 15.11 1.80 -17.56
N ALA A 102 14.72 2.61 -16.57
CA ALA A 102 14.00 3.85 -16.78
C ALA A 102 14.86 4.85 -17.60
N GLY A 103 14.33 5.39 -18.68
CA GLY A 103 15.01 6.36 -19.55
C GLY A 103 14.77 7.82 -19.16
N LEU A 104 13.82 8.08 -18.28
CA LEU A 104 13.43 9.40 -17.80
C LEU A 104 13.03 9.32 -16.33
N LEU A 105 13.42 10.33 -15.54
CA LEU A 105 12.92 10.50 -14.17
C LEU A 105 12.16 11.82 -14.05
N LEU A 106 10.89 11.74 -13.71
CA LEU A 106 10.04 12.87 -13.34
C LEU A 106 10.11 13.03 -11.82
N ALA A 107 10.59 14.18 -11.35
CA ALA A 107 10.79 14.41 -9.93
C ALA A 107 10.09 15.68 -9.44
N HIS A 108 9.41 15.59 -8.30
CA HIS A 108 8.88 16.77 -7.62
C HIS A 108 10.04 17.68 -7.15
N PRO A 109 9.90 19.03 -7.14
CA PRO A 109 10.95 19.97 -6.75
C PRO A 109 11.63 19.61 -5.42
N ALA A 110 10.87 19.16 -4.42
CA ALA A 110 11.41 18.74 -3.12
C ALA A 110 12.33 17.50 -3.19
N GLN A 111 12.30 16.74 -4.29
CA GLN A 111 13.10 15.54 -4.51
C GLN A 111 14.19 15.73 -5.56
N GLU A 112 14.31 16.93 -6.14
CA GLU A 112 15.19 17.20 -7.26
C GLU A 112 16.66 16.86 -6.96
N ALA A 113 17.17 17.23 -5.79
CA ALA A 113 18.55 16.96 -5.41
C ALA A 113 18.87 15.46 -5.38
N THR A 114 18.00 14.66 -4.75
CA THR A 114 18.13 13.19 -4.69
C THR A 114 17.99 12.57 -6.08
N ALA A 115 17.02 13.04 -6.86
CA ALA A 115 16.75 12.57 -8.21
C ALA A 115 17.95 12.81 -9.14
N ARG A 116 18.53 14.01 -9.14
CA ARG A 116 19.71 14.34 -9.96
C ARG A 116 20.93 13.54 -9.53
N ALA A 117 21.22 13.45 -8.22
CA ALA A 117 22.33 12.66 -7.70
C ALA A 117 22.24 11.16 -8.09
N ALA A 118 21.04 10.62 -8.19
CA ALA A 118 20.81 9.24 -8.61
C ALA A 118 20.90 9.03 -10.13
N ALA A 119 20.38 9.98 -10.91
CA ALA A 119 20.21 9.85 -12.37
C ALA A 119 21.46 10.24 -13.16
N GLU A 120 22.21 11.25 -12.71
CA GLU A 120 23.40 11.78 -13.39
C GLU A 120 24.46 10.72 -13.70
N PRO A 121 24.86 9.83 -12.76
CA PRO A 121 25.84 8.77 -13.04
C PRO A 121 25.37 7.76 -14.11
N LEU A 122 24.06 7.68 -14.36
CA LEU A 122 23.46 6.80 -15.36
C LEU A 122 23.18 7.50 -16.70
N GLY A 123 23.42 8.81 -16.79
CA GLY A 123 23.06 9.61 -17.97
C GLY A 123 21.55 9.73 -18.19
N ILE A 124 20.73 9.50 -17.15
CA ILE A 124 19.26 9.58 -17.22
C ILE A 124 18.85 11.04 -17.04
N ARG A 125 17.97 11.51 -17.94
CA ARG A 125 17.42 12.86 -17.84
C ARG A 125 16.45 12.95 -16.67
N VAL A 126 16.59 14.02 -15.88
CA VAL A 126 15.62 14.40 -14.83
C VAL A 126 14.83 15.60 -15.35
N VAL A 127 13.50 15.53 -15.22
CA VAL A 127 12.60 16.66 -15.47
C VAL A 127 11.85 16.94 -14.18
N VAL A 128 11.91 18.21 -13.76
CA VAL A 128 11.23 18.65 -12.54
C VAL A 128 9.75 18.87 -12.84
N LEU A 129 8.90 18.28 -12.03
CA LEU A 129 7.43 18.43 -12.11
C LEU A 129 7.03 19.88 -11.77
N GLY A 130 5.87 20.28 -12.23
CA GLY A 130 5.43 21.68 -12.16
C GLY A 130 6.07 22.52 -13.26
N GLU A 131 6.76 23.59 -12.92
CA GLU A 131 7.17 24.62 -13.86
C GLU A 131 7.97 24.11 -15.09
N GLU A 132 8.96 23.22 -14.89
CA GLU A 132 9.78 22.72 -16.01
C GLU A 132 8.93 21.83 -16.95
N LEU A 133 8.18 20.87 -16.39
CA LEU A 133 7.35 20.00 -17.23
C LEU A 133 6.20 20.76 -17.89
N GLU A 134 5.60 21.72 -17.21
CA GLU A 134 4.54 22.58 -17.80
C GLU A 134 5.09 23.46 -18.93
N LYS A 135 6.29 24.02 -18.78
CA LYS A 135 6.94 24.77 -19.86
C LYS A 135 7.19 23.89 -21.08
N LEU A 136 7.69 22.67 -20.88
CA LEU A 136 7.87 21.72 -21.98
C LEU A 136 6.52 21.33 -22.64
N ALA A 137 5.46 21.26 -21.84
CA ALA A 137 4.12 20.92 -22.31
C ALA A 137 3.48 22.05 -23.15
N VAL A 138 3.82 23.32 -22.90
CA VAL A 138 3.35 24.45 -23.71
C VAL A 138 3.96 24.42 -25.12
N ASP A 139 5.22 23.99 -25.24
CA ASP A 139 5.95 23.97 -26.50
C ASP A 139 5.72 22.68 -27.32
N ALA A 140 5.03 21.69 -26.73
CA ALA A 140 4.78 20.38 -27.34
C ALA A 140 3.34 20.25 -27.86
N GLU A 141 3.15 19.50 -28.95
CA GLU A 141 1.83 19.15 -29.43
C GLU A 141 1.22 18.02 -28.61
N PRO A 142 0.09 18.25 -27.92
CA PRO A 142 -0.56 17.20 -27.16
C PRO A 142 -1.17 16.14 -28.09
N PRO A 143 -1.10 14.84 -27.76
CA PRO A 143 -1.78 13.83 -28.53
C PRO A 143 -3.31 13.99 -28.43
N HIS A 144 -4.03 13.62 -29.48
CA HIS A 144 -5.51 13.70 -29.48
C HIS A 144 -6.15 12.75 -28.44
N SER A 145 -5.48 11.65 -28.13
CA SER A 145 -5.92 10.64 -27.18
C SER A 145 -4.71 9.84 -26.67
N TYR A 146 -4.96 8.89 -25.78
CA TYR A 146 -3.92 7.98 -25.31
C TYR A 146 -3.58 6.90 -26.35
N VAL A 147 -2.36 6.37 -26.25
CA VAL A 147 -1.89 5.26 -27.08
C VAL A 147 -2.57 3.96 -26.63
N THR A 148 -3.06 3.21 -27.59
CA THR A 148 -3.65 1.89 -27.37
C THR A 148 -2.59 0.89 -26.93
N ARG A 149 -2.87 0.15 -25.84
CA ARG A 149 -2.01 -0.91 -25.33
C ARG A 149 -2.73 -2.25 -25.37
N SER A 150 -1.97 -3.36 -25.41
CA SER A 150 -2.51 -4.66 -25.05
C SER A 150 -2.87 -4.69 -23.57
N ALA A 151 -3.91 -5.44 -23.20
CA ALA A 151 -4.29 -5.60 -21.80
C ALA A 151 -3.15 -6.19 -20.94
N ASP A 152 -2.34 -7.06 -21.53
CA ASP A 152 -1.23 -7.75 -20.87
C ASP A 152 0.09 -6.96 -20.91
N ASP A 153 0.14 -5.81 -21.63
CA ASP A 153 1.32 -4.98 -21.63
C ASP A 153 1.61 -4.44 -20.22
N PRO A 154 2.89 -4.31 -19.82
CA PRO A 154 3.27 -3.68 -18.57
C PRO A 154 2.74 -2.24 -18.48
N ALA A 155 2.17 -1.88 -17.33
CA ALA A 155 1.71 -0.54 -16.99
C ALA A 155 2.52 0.10 -15.87
N VAL A 156 2.81 -0.69 -14.82
CA VAL A 156 3.53 -0.20 -13.62
C VAL A 156 4.55 -1.26 -13.17
N VAL A 157 5.70 -0.80 -12.69
CA VAL A 157 6.68 -1.65 -12.00
C VAL A 157 6.88 -1.12 -10.59
N PHE A 158 6.34 -1.82 -9.59
CA PHE A 158 6.55 -1.47 -8.18
C PHE A 158 7.76 -2.18 -7.61
N TYR A 159 8.69 -1.43 -7.01
CA TYR A 159 9.82 -2.00 -6.30
C TYR A 159 9.44 -2.37 -4.87
N THR A 160 9.60 -3.65 -4.54
CA THR A 160 9.31 -4.21 -3.21
C THR A 160 10.60 -4.62 -2.52
N SER A 161 10.69 -4.40 -1.21
CA SER A 161 11.79 -4.91 -0.39
C SER A 161 11.61 -6.42 -0.23
N GLY A 162 12.16 -7.20 -1.16
CA GLY A 162 12.14 -8.65 -1.11
C GLY A 162 12.81 -9.22 0.16
N THR A 163 12.61 -10.52 0.39
CA THR A 163 13.21 -11.27 1.51
C THR A 163 14.74 -11.26 1.49
N THR A 164 15.35 -11.09 0.32
CA THR A 164 16.81 -11.07 0.09
C THR A 164 17.48 -9.72 0.34
N GLY A 165 16.71 -8.67 0.66
CA GLY A 165 17.25 -7.34 0.96
C GLY A 165 17.48 -6.44 -0.27
N VAL A 166 17.54 -6.97 -1.48
CA VAL A 166 17.61 -6.18 -2.71
C VAL A 166 16.20 -6.01 -3.27
N PRO A 167 15.73 -4.76 -3.51
CA PRO A 167 14.40 -4.53 -4.06
C PRO A 167 14.22 -5.20 -5.43
N LYS A 168 13.04 -5.82 -5.62
CA LYS A 168 12.64 -6.45 -6.89
C LYS A 168 11.48 -5.67 -7.52
N GLY A 169 11.49 -5.48 -8.82
CA GLY A 169 10.42 -4.81 -9.55
C GLY A 169 9.27 -5.76 -9.90
N ALA A 170 8.13 -5.66 -9.22
CA ALA A 170 6.91 -6.40 -9.55
C ALA A 170 6.22 -5.74 -10.76
N VAL A 171 6.05 -6.50 -11.85
CA VAL A 171 5.49 -6.01 -13.11
C VAL A 171 3.98 -6.21 -13.13
N LEU A 172 3.23 -5.11 -13.18
CA LEU A 172 1.77 -5.13 -13.28
C LEU A 172 1.34 -4.67 -14.68
N SER A 173 0.41 -5.42 -15.29
CA SER A 173 -0.16 -5.11 -16.58
C SER A 173 -1.27 -4.06 -16.49
N HIS A 174 -1.66 -3.50 -17.63
CA HIS A 174 -2.86 -2.65 -17.73
C HIS A 174 -4.11 -3.39 -17.25
N PHE A 175 -4.22 -4.69 -17.54
CA PHE A 175 -5.32 -5.51 -17.08
C PHE A 175 -5.36 -5.63 -15.56
N ASN A 176 -4.21 -5.94 -14.93
CA ASN A 176 -4.11 -6.03 -13.48
C ASN A 176 -4.63 -4.74 -12.80
N ILE A 177 -4.10 -3.58 -13.19
CA ILE A 177 -4.43 -2.28 -12.59
C ILE A 177 -5.90 -1.90 -12.82
N VAL A 178 -6.38 -1.99 -14.08
CA VAL A 178 -7.74 -1.56 -14.41
C VAL A 178 -8.79 -2.47 -13.79
N MET A 179 -8.57 -3.80 -13.81
CA MET A 179 -9.50 -4.75 -13.18
C MET A 179 -9.51 -4.59 -11.67
N ASN A 180 -8.34 -4.52 -11.03
CA ASN A 180 -8.28 -4.32 -9.59
C ASN A 180 -8.95 -3.01 -9.16
N ALA A 181 -8.68 -1.89 -9.87
CA ALA A 181 -9.37 -0.62 -9.62
C ALA A 181 -10.89 -0.72 -9.83
N THR A 182 -11.35 -1.45 -10.85
CA THR A 182 -12.77 -1.61 -11.16
C THR A 182 -13.50 -2.43 -10.10
N VAL A 183 -12.93 -3.58 -9.73
CA VAL A 183 -13.50 -4.46 -8.70
C VAL A 183 -13.50 -3.78 -7.33
N ASN A 184 -12.41 -3.11 -6.96
CA ASN A 184 -12.39 -2.31 -5.74
C ASN A 184 -13.46 -1.21 -5.73
N ALA A 185 -13.61 -0.49 -6.84
CA ALA A 185 -14.55 0.62 -6.90
C ALA A 185 -16.01 0.15 -6.79
N PHE A 186 -16.39 -0.88 -7.52
CA PHE A 186 -17.81 -1.19 -7.71
C PHE A 186 -18.30 -2.42 -6.96
N ASP A 187 -17.49 -3.47 -6.85
CA ASP A 187 -17.92 -4.72 -6.22
C ASP A 187 -17.61 -4.72 -4.72
N ALA A 188 -16.38 -4.34 -4.34
CA ALA A 188 -15.93 -4.46 -2.96
C ALA A 188 -16.36 -3.29 -2.07
N ASN A 189 -16.27 -2.04 -2.59
CA ASN A 189 -16.36 -0.84 -1.76
C ASN A 189 -17.55 0.09 -2.12
N ASP A 190 -18.29 -0.21 -3.18
CA ASP A 190 -19.41 0.62 -3.66
C ASP A 190 -19.04 2.13 -3.69
N ILE A 191 -17.89 2.45 -4.30
CA ILE A 191 -17.47 3.84 -4.48
C ILE A 191 -18.37 4.50 -5.51
N ARG A 192 -18.98 5.59 -5.12
CA ARG A 192 -19.97 6.32 -5.92
C ARG A 192 -19.37 7.57 -6.54
N PRO A 193 -19.92 8.06 -7.63
CA PRO A 193 -19.44 9.31 -8.23
C PRO A 193 -19.48 10.52 -7.29
N ASP A 194 -20.40 10.57 -6.33
CA ASP A 194 -20.53 11.64 -5.34
C ASP A 194 -19.67 11.46 -4.10
N ASP A 195 -18.91 10.37 -3.99
CA ASP A 195 -17.94 10.21 -2.92
C ASP A 195 -16.76 11.19 -3.08
N ILE A 196 -16.24 11.57 -1.93
CA ILE A 196 -15.04 12.40 -1.80
C ILE A 196 -14.07 11.61 -0.94
N VAL A 197 -12.93 11.25 -1.53
CA VAL A 197 -11.93 10.34 -0.94
C VAL A 197 -10.72 11.14 -0.48
N LEU A 198 -10.25 10.93 0.76
CA LEU A 198 -8.97 11.49 1.20
C LEU A 198 -7.80 10.67 0.68
N GLY A 199 -6.97 11.27 -0.17
CA GLY A 199 -5.74 10.73 -0.71
C GLY A 199 -4.55 10.93 0.24
N ALA A 200 -4.59 10.31 1.42
CA ALA A 200 -3.51 10.36 2.40
C ALA A 200 -2.46 9.24 2.22
N LEU A 201 -2.86 8.11 1.62
CA LEU A 201 -1.93 7.04 1.29
C LEU A 201 -0.97 7.46 0.18
N PRO A 202 0.33 7.13 0.28
CA PRO A 202 1.31 7.49 -0.75
C PRO A 202 0.93 6.96 -2.14
N LEU A 203 0.78 7.84 -3.13
CA LEU A 203 0.42 7.46 -4.50
C LEU A 203 1.54 6.70 -5.24
N PHE A 204 2.79 6.83 -4.77
CA PHE A 204 3.91 6.02 -5.26
C PHE A 204 3.89 4.57 -4.74
N HIS A 205 2.97 4.21 -3.85
CA HIS A 205 2.75 2.85 -3.36
C HIS A 205 1.49 2.25 -3.98
N ALA A 206 1.50 0.95 -4.25
CA ALA A 206 0.40 0.24 -4.92
C ALA A 206 -0.97 0.50 -4.28
N PHE A 207 -1.05 0.55 -2.94
CA PHE A 207 -2.31 0.82 -2.23
C PHE A 207 -2.85 2.22 -2.53
N GLY A 208 -2.03 3.26 -2.38
CA GLY A 208 -2.44 4.64 -2.71
C GLY A 208 -2.75 4.80 -4.19
N GLN A 209 -1.92 4.22 -5.07
CA GLN A 209 -2.09 4.38 -6.51
C GLN A 209 -3.34 3.68 -7.04
N THR A 210 -3.57 2.41 -6.67
CA THR A 210 -4.73 1.68 -7.22
C THR A 210 -5.99 1.94 -6.42
N VAL A 211 -5.97 1.78 -5.09
CA VAL A 211 -7.20 1.88 -4.30
C VAL A 211 -7.62 3.33 -4.08
N SER A 212 -6.67 4.25 -3.78
CA SER A 212 -7.06 5.65 -3.56
C SER A 212 -7.19 6.44 -4.87
N LEU A 213 -6.22 6.36 -5.81
CA LEU A 213 -6.28 7.14 -7.05
C LEU A 213 -7.14 6.45 -8.12
N ASN A 214 -6.71 5.26 -8.59
CA ASN A 214 -7.32 4.65 -9.77
C ASN A 214 -8.77 4.21 -9.51
N SER A 215 -9.10 3.64 -8.33
CA SER A 215 -10.48 3.24 -8.01
C SER A 215 -11.41 4.45 -7.84
N THR A 216 -10.94 5.51 -7.17
CA THR A 216 -11.69 6.76 -7.02
C THR A 216 -12.04 7.36 -8.39
N TRP A 217 -11.05 7.50 -9.25
CA TRP A 217 -11.29 8.05 -10.58
C TRP A 217 -12.01 7.08 -11.51
N ARG A 218 -11.89 5.77 -11.33
CA ARG A 218 -12.68 4.77 -12.05
C ARG A 218 -14.17 4.90 -11.75
N ALA A 219 -14.54 5.20 -10.52
CA ALA A 219 -15.90 5.50 -10.11
C ALA A 219 -16.39 6.89 -10.56
N GLY A 220 -15.48 7.81 -10.87
CA GLY A 220 -15.77 9.22 -11.16
C GLY A 220 -15.97 10.06 -9.90
N ALA A 221 -15.38 9.65 -8.81
CA ALA A 221 -15.38 10.32 -7.51
C ALA A 221 -14.23 11.34 -7.39
N THR A 222 -14.30 12.23 -6.41
CA THR A 222 -13.30 13.26 -6.15
C THR A 222 -12.20 12.74 -5.23
N LEU A 223 -10.93 13.01 -5.59
CA LEU A 223 -9.77 12.74 -4.76
C LEU A 223 -9.25 14.04 -4.12
N VAL A 224 -9.23 14.11 -2.80
CA VAL A 224 -8.64 15.22 -2.02
C VAL A 224 -7.25 14.81 -1.60
N LEU A 225 -6.22 15.50 -2.07
CA LEU A 225 -4.84 15.14 -1.80
C LEU A 225 -4.34 15.73 -0.48
N MET A 226 -3.59 14.91 0.22
CA MET A 226 -2.84 15.28 1.42
C MET A 226 -1.38 14.87 1.24
N PRO A 227 -0.44 15.82 1.03
CA PRO A 227 0.96 15.50 0.71
C PRO A 227 1.69 14.75 1.82
N ARG A 228 1.37 15.05 3.07
CA ARG A 228 1.89 14.38 4.25
C ARG A 228 0.78 14.20 5.28
N PHE A 229 0.62 12.99 5.78
CA PHE A 229 -0.38 12.68 6.78
C PHE A 229 -0.05 13.36 8.13
N ASP A 230 -1.01 14.08 8.64
CA ASP A 230 -1.10 14.60 10.01
C ASP A 230 -2.55 14.43 10.46
N ALA A 231 -2.78 13.80 11.62
CA ALA A 231 -4.12 13.36 12.01
C ALA A 231 -5.08 14.55 12.29
N ALA A 232 -4.60 15.59 12.94
CA ALA A 232 -5.44 16.77 13.23
C ALA A 232 -5.80 17.51 11.93
N ARG A 233 -4.81 17.71 11.06
CA ARG A 233 -5.01 18.34 9.76
C ARG A 233 -5.88 17.47 8.83
N ALA A 234 -5.77 16.13 8.91
CA ALA A 234 -6.63 15.22 8.15
C ALA A 234 -8.11 15.41 8.54
N ILE A 235 -8.44 15.50 9.84
CA ILE A 235 -9.81 15.78 10.30
C ILE A 235 -10.30 17.13 9.77
N GLU A 236 -9.51 18.19 9.86
CA GLU A 236 -9.85 19.50 9.32
C GLU A 236 -10.18 19.45 7.83
N ILE A 237 -9.31 18.81 7.03
CA ILE A 237 -9.51 18.66 5.59
C ILE A 237 -10.76 17.82 5.30
N MET A 238 -10.92 16.70 6.01
CA MET A 238 -12.10 15.83 5.81
C MET A 238 -13.40 16.57 6.08
N VAL A 239 -13.45 17.41 7.13
CA VAL A 239 -14.63 18.21 7.43
C VAL A 239 -14.85 19.30 6.39
N ALA A 240 -13.80 20.08 6.05
CA ALA A 240 -13.88 21.18 5.10
C ALA A 240 -14.30 20.74 3.70
N GLU A 241 -13.74 19.64 3.21
CA GLU A 241 -14.00 19.09 1.87
C GLU A 241 -15.16 18.08 1.85
N ARG A 242 -15.82 17.81 2.99
CA ARG A 242 -16.90 16.82 3.14
C ARG A 242 -16.47 15.43 2.68
N VAL A 243 -15.26 15.04 3.02
CA VAL A 243 -14.75 13.70 2.74
C VAL A 243 -15.61 12.66 3.46
N ASN A 244 -16.09 11.69 2.72
CA ASN A 244 -16.90 10.59 3.24
C ASN A 244 -16.25 9.20 3.06
N THR A 245 -15.06 9.16 2.46
CA THR A 245 -14.32 7.91 2.25
C THR A 245 -12.86 8.10 2.64
N PHE A 246 -12.35 7.21 3.48
CA PHE A 246 -10.98 7.24 3.96
C PHE A 246 -10.28 5.89 3.76
N HIS A 247 -9.14 5.92 3.08
CA HIS A 247 -8.23 4.77 2.92
C HIS A 247 -6.98 5.03 3.75
N GLY A 248 -6.66 4.14 4.67
CA GLY A 248 -5.53 4.31 5.57
C GLY A 248 -4.81 3.01 5.93
N VAL A 249 -3.69 3.16 6.61
CA VAL A 249 -3.01 2.07 7.31
C VAL A 249 -3.36 2.12 8.80
N PRO A 250 -3.20 1.02 9.57
CA PRO A 250 -3.58 0.99 10.99
C PRO A 250 -3.05 2.15 11.83
N THR A 251 -1.81 2.57 11.61
CA THR A 251 -1.20 3.70 12.32
C THR A 251 -1.94 5.03 12.10
N MET A 252 -2.51 5.24 10.92
CA MET A 252 -3.33 6.42 10.64
C MET A 252 -4.64 6.39 11.44
N PHE A 253 -5.29 5.23 11.54
CA PHE A 253 -6.51 5.05 12.35
C PHE A 253 -6.23 5.26 13.85
N VAL A 254 -5.10 4.76 14.36
CA VAL A 254 -4.64 5.03 15.73
C VAL A 254 -4.51 6.52 15.97
N SER A 255 -3.80 7.23 15.07
CA SER A 255 -3.56 8.67 15.21
C SER A 255 -4.84 9.49 15.12
N LEU A 256 -5.76 9.15 14.20
CA LEU A 256 -7.06 9.81 14.09
C LEU A 256 -7.91 9.62 15.35
N ALA A 257 -8.00 8.39 15.87
CA ALA A 257 -8.75 8.10 17.10
C ALA A 257 -8.16 8.82 18.33
N ALA A 258 -6.85 9.04 18.37
CA ALA A 258 -6.20 9.75 19.47
C ALA A 258 -6.54 11.24 19.52
N VAL A 259 -6.75 11.89 18.36
CA VAL A 259 -7.01 13.33 18.28
C VAL A 259 -8.50 13.67 18.14
N ALA A 260 -9.37 12.68 17.92
CA ALA A 260 -10.81 12.88 17.67
C ALA A 260 -11.52 13.68 18.77
N GLY A 261 -11.21 13.39 20.05
CA GLY A 261 -11.84 14.06 21.20
C GLY A 261 -11.53 15.55 21.34
N GLY A 262 -10.47 16.04 20.69
CA GLY A 262 -10.08 17.46 20.66
C GLY A 262 -10.52 18.22 19.41
N ALA A 263 -11.10 17.52 18.43
CA ALA A 263 -11.53 18.14 17.18
C ALA A 263 -12.82 18.95 17.36
N ALA A 264 -12.92 20.08 16.67
CA ALA A 264 -14.12 20.94 16.71
C ALA A 264 -15.33 20.28 16.03
N ALA A 265 -15.08 19.44 15.02
CA ALA A 265 -16.06 18.62 14.33
C ALA A 265 -15.36 17.36 13.78
N LEU A 266 -16.13 16.30 13.58
CA LEU A 266 -15.67 15.07 12.93
C LEU A 266 -16.31 14.92 11.55
N PRO A 267 -15.62 14.29 10.58
CA PRO A 267 -16.19 14.01 9.26
C PRO A 267 -17.27 12.93 9.32
N GLU A 268 -18.24 13.00 8.42
CA GLU A 268 -19.26 11.96 8.23
C GLU A 268 -18.72 10.88 7.29
N LEU A 269 -18.01 9.90 7.83
CA LEU A 269 -17.38 8.84 7.05
C LEU A 269 -18.38 7.71 6.75
N ARG A 270 -18.60 7.44 5.47
CA ARG A 270 -19.41 6.32 4.97
C ARG A 270 -18.58 5.04 4.81
N LEU A 271 -17.33 5.19 4.38
CA LEU A 271 -16.45 4.08 4.03
C LEU A 271 -15.05 4.34 4.56
N CYS A 272 -14.55 3.42 5.38
CA CYS A 272 -13.17 3.41 5.82
C CYS A 272 -12.52 2.08 5.45
N ILE A 273 -11.39 2.11 4.74
CA ILE A 273 -10.65 0.90 4.36
C ILE A 273 -9.28 0.92 5.02
N SER A 274 -8.99 -0.12 5.79
CA SER A 274 -7.67 -0.34 6.36
C SER A 274 -6.94 -1.43 5.59
N GLY A 275 -5.67 -1.21 5.27
CA GLY A 275 -4.85 -2.20 4.60
C GLY A 275 -3.36 -1.96 4.78
N GLY A 276 -2.55 -2.81 4.15
CA GLY A 276 -1.10 -2.69 4.19
C GLY A 276 -0.42 -3.27 5.43
N ALA A 277 -1.09 -3.31 6.56
CA ALA A 277 -0.69 -4.01 7.78
C ALA A 277 -1.96 -4.51 8.49
N SER A 278 -1.80 -5.40 9.45
CA SER A 278 -2.93 -5.89 10.26
C SER A 278 -3.48 -4.81 11.16
N LEU A 279 -4.79 -4.73 11.23
CA LEU A 279 -5.52 -3.83 12.10
C LEU A 279 -5.84 -4.53 13.42
N PRO A 280 -5.22 -4.15 14.56
CA PRO A 280 -5.62 -4.70 15.85
C PRO A 280 -7.09 -4.40 16.15
N VAL A 281 -7.82 -5.39 16.66
CA VAL A 281 -9.26 -5.26 16.95
C VAL A 281 -9.53 -4.08 17.90
N ALA A 282 -8.66 -3.87 18.90
CA ALA A 282 -8.79 -2.73 19.82
C ALA A 282 -8.70 -1.36 19.12
N VAL A 283 -7.90 -1.26 18.05
CA VAL A 283 -7.79 -0.03 17.25
C VAL A 283 -9.06 0.19 16.43
N LEU A 284 -9.56 -0.89 15.81
CA LEU A 284 -10.83 -0.87 15.07
C LEU A 284 -11.96 -0.38 15.96
N GLU A 285 -12.18 -1.01 17.12
CA GLU A 285 -13.24 -0.66 18.06
C GLU A 285 -13.13 0.80 18.55
N LYS A 286 -11.91 1.24 18.86
CA LYS A 286 -11.68 2.62 19.31
C LYS A 286 -12.02 3.65 18.24
N PHE A 287 -11.61 3.39 16.99
CA PHE A 287 -11.91 4.29 15.88
C PHE A 287 -13.41 4.31 15.56
N GLU A 288 -14.04 3.14 15.46
CA GLU A 288 -15.49 3.04 15.18
C GLU A 288 -16.32 3.74 16.25
N SER A 289 -15.93 3.61 17.52
CA SER A 289 -16.57 4.33 18.63
C SER A 289 -16.40 5.85 18.53
N ALA A 290 -15.22 6.32 18.10
CA ALA A 290 -14.94 7.76 18.02
C ALA A 290 -15.60 8.44 16.82
N PHE A 291 -15.61 7.78 15.65
CA PHE A 291 -16.09 8.37 14.39
C PHE A 291 -17.49 7.92 13.98
N GLY A 292 -18.05 6.88 14.60
CA GLY A 292 -19.33 6.28 14.20
C GLY A 292 -19.27 5.63 12.82
N ALA A 293 -18.09 5.27 12.34
CA ALA A 293 -17.84 4.76 11.00
C ALA A 293 -17.16 3.40 11.06
N GLN A 294 -17.63 2.45 10.22
CA GLN A 294 -17.09 1.09 10.16
C GLN A 294 -15.81 1.03 9.33
N ILE A 295 -14.83 0.24 9.82
CA ILE A 295 -13.60 -0.04 9.07
C ILE A 295 -13.71 -1.42 8.38
N TYR A 296 -13.41 -1.44 7.10
CA TYR A 296 -13.28 -2.66 6.30
C TYR A 296 -11.80 -2.98 6.12
N GLU A 297 -11.32 -4.04 6.79
CA GLU A 297 -9.93 -4.47 6.64
C GLU A 297 -9.75 -5.23 5.34
N GLY A 298 -8.75 -4.84 4.54
CA GLY A 298 -8.36 -5.48 3.31
C GLY A 298 -6.89 -5.93 3.33
N TYR A 299 -6.58 -6.89 2.46
CA TYR A 299 -5.25 -7.45 2.33
C TYR A 299 -4.81 -7.52 0.88
N GLY A 300 -3.50 -7.41 0.71
CA GLY A 300 -2.83 -7.58 -0.56
C GLY A 300 -1.38 -7.13 -0.54
N LEU A 301 -0.73 -7.31 -1.67
CA LEU A 301 0.68 -7.04 -1.89
C LEU A 301 0.84 -6.22 -3.17
N SER A 302 2.02 -5.64 -3.42
CA SER A 302 2.30 -5.01 -4.71
C SER A 302 2.09 -6.00 -5.86
N GLU A 303 2.44 -7.26 -5.63
CA GLU A 303 2.28 -8.39 -6.54
C GLU A 303 0.81 -8.77 -6.82
N THR A 304 -0.15 -8.20 -6.08
CA THR A 304 -1.60 -8.42 -6.26
C THR A 304 -2.38 -7.16 -6.63
N SER A 305 -1.75 -6.08 -7.09
CA SER A 305 -2.25 -4.89 -7.81
C SER A 305 -3.07 -3.82 -7.04
N PRO A 306 -3.11 -3.64 -5.73
CA PRO A 306 -2.56 -4.50 -4.71
C PRO A 306 -3.59 -5.42 -4.06
N ALA A 307 -4.90 -5.14 -4.19
CA ALA A 307 -5.93 -5.78 -3.38
C ALA A 307 -6.24 -7.21 -3.84
N ALA A 308 -6.35 -8.09 -2.86
CA ALA A 308 -6.70 -9.49 -3.07
C ALA A 308 -7.97 -9.87 -2.30
N THR A 309 -8.08 -9.44 -1.03
CA THR A 309 -9.25 -9.68 -0.18
C THR A 309 -9.64 -8.42 0.57
N VAL A 310 -10.88 -8.33 0.98
CA VAL A 310 -11.39 -7.25 1.84
C VAL A 310 -12.66 -7.72 2.56
N ASN A 311 -12.89 -7.24 3.78
CA ASN A 311 -14.21 -7.33 4.40
C ASN A 311 -15.19 -6.51 3.55
N GLN A 312 -16.26 -7.14 3.10
CA GLN A 312 -17.21 -6.53 2.16
C GLN A 312 -18.60 -6.45 2.80
N PRO A 313 -19.32 -5.34 2.64
CA PRO A 313 -20.66 -5.20 3.22
C PRO A 313 -21.61 -6.34 2.86
N VAL A 314 -21.50 -6.92 1.66
CA VAL A 314 -22.37 -7.99 1.16
C VAL A 314 -22.20 -9.31 1.94
N PHE A 315 -21.02 -9.59 2.46
CA PHE A 315 -20.75 -10.77 3.30
C PHE A 315 -20.78 -10.46 4.80
N GLY A 316 -20.90 -9.18 5.16
CA GLY A 316 -20.69 -8.69 6.52
C GLY A 316 -19.19 -8.51 6.82
N THR A 317 -18.90 -7.92 7.98
CA THR A 317 -17.53 -7.72 8.46
C THR A 317 -17.24 -8.63 9.64
N ARG A 318 -16.00 -9.11 9.72
CA ARG A 318 -15.52 -9.92 10.85
C ARG A 318 -14.17 -9.36 11.31
N ALA A 319 -14.17 -8.75 12.49
CA ALA A 319 -12.96 -8.17 13.08
C ALA A 319 -11.82 -9.19 13.19
N GLY A 320 -10.60 -8.75 12.88
CA GLY A 320 -9.40 -9.60 12.87
C GLY A 320 -9.30 -10.55 11.68
N THR A 321 -10.15 -10.38 10.66
CA THR A 321 -10.05 -11.07 9.37
C THR A 321 -9.77 -10.07 8.25
N ILE A 322 -9.20 -10.57 7.17
CA ILE A 322 -8.99 -9.82 5.92
C ILE A 322 -10.14 -10.01 4.92
N GLY A 323 -11.27 -10.53 5.39
CA GLY A 323 -12.50 -10.70 4.61
C GLY A 323 -12.45 -11.82 3.57
N HIS A 324 -13.14 -11.57 2.46
CA HIS A 324 -13.29 -12.48 1.32
C HIS A 324 -12.44 -12.05 0.13
N PRO A 325 -12.10 -12.97 -0.78
CA PRO A 325 -11.48 -12.63 -2.05
C PRO A 325 -12.33 -11.61 -2.83
N LEU A 326 -11.64 -10.75 -3.58
CA LEU A 326 -12.30 -9.87 -4.54
C LEU A 326 -12.95 -10.67 -5.66
N TRP A 327 -13.91 -10.10 -6.33
CA TRP A 327 -14.52 -10.71 -7.52
C TRP A 327 -13.45 -11.09 -8.56
N GLY A 328 -13.50 -12.36 -9.01
CA GLY A 328 -12.53 -12.90 -9.98
C GLY A 328 -11.13 -13.17 -9.40
N VAL A 329 -11.01 -13.23 -8.08
CA VAL A 329 -9.80 -13.62 -7.34
C VAL A 329 -10.12 -14.86 -6.51
N ASP A 330 -9.25 -15.86 -6.56
CA ASP A 330 -9.22 -16.96 -5.61
C ASP A 330 -8.13 -16.69 -4.56
N ALA A 331 -8.45 -16.83 -3.29
CA ALA A 331 -7.50 -16.81 -2.19
C ALA A 331 -7.76 -18.02 -1.30
N GLU A 332 -6.74 -18.87 -1.17
CA GLU A 332 -6.82 -20.16 -0.49
C GLU A 332 -5.63 -20.35 0.46
N ILE A 333 -5.70 -21.42 1.26
CA ILE A 333 -4.64 -21.84 2.15
C ILE A 333 -3.98 -23.08 1.59
N ALA A 334 -2.66 -23.07 1.49
CA ALA A 334 -1.87 -24.19 0.98
C ALA A 334 -0.82 -24.64 2.00
N GLN A 335 -0.32 -25.88 1.82
CA GLN A 335 0.79 -26.42 2.61
C GLN A 335 1.99 -25.48 2.50
N ALA A 336 2.43 -24.94 3.66
CA ALA A 336 3.50 -23.95 3.69
C ALA A 336 4.90 -24.56 3.40
N ASP A 337 5.11 -25.85 3.74
CA ASP A 337 6.38 -26.53 3.61
C ASP A 337 6.59 -27.20 2.24
N VAL A 338 5.57 -27.22 1.38
CA VAL A 338 5.63 -27.73 0.01
C VAL A 338 5.83 -26.56 -0.93
N GLU A 339 7.05 -26.42 -1.51
CA GLU A 339 7.42 -25.22 -2.28
C GLU A 339 7.30 -25.41 -3.81
N ASP A 340 7.38 -26.65 -4.28
CA ASP A 340 7.40 -27.01 -5.71
C ASP A 340 6.02 -27.16 -6.35
N ARG A 341 4.96 -27.22 -5.56
CA ARG A 341 3.56 -27.33 -5.98
C ARG A 341 2.61 -26.69 -4.96
N VAL A 342 1.35 -26.49 -5.34
CA VAL A 342 0.33 -25.96 -4.44
C VAL A 342 -0.60 -27.09 -4.00
N GLU A 343 -0.54 -27.46 -2.73
CA GLU A 343 -1.46 -28.40 -2.07
C GLU A 343 -2.40 -27.61 -1.16
N LEU A 344 -3.66 -27.48 -1.58
CA LEU A 344 -4.66 -26.72 -0.81
C LEU A 344 -5.08 -27.47 0.46
N LEU A 345 -5.29 -26.74 1.53
CA LEU A 345 -5.73 -27.21 2.82
C LEU A 345 -7.26 -27.03 3.01
N PRO A 346 -7.91 -27.89 3.79
CA PRO A 346 -9.30 -27.68 4.18
C PRO A 346 -9.48 -26.46 5.11
N ALA A 347 -10.73 -26.00 5.22
CA ALA A 347 -11.09 -24.89 6.09
C ALA A 347 -10.65 -25.13 7.53
N GLY A 348 -10.15 -24.06 8.18
CA GLY A 348 -9.66 -24.06 9.56
C GLY A 348 -8.20 -24.45 9.72
N GLU A 349 -7.55 -25.03 8.72
CA GLU A 349 -6.13 -25.39 8.79
C GLU A 349 -5.23 -24.17 8.54
N LEU A 350 -4.07 -24.17 9.20
CA LEU A 350 -3.03 -23.16 9.07
C LEU A 350 -2.08 -23.53 7.93
N GLY A 351 -1.88 -22.61 7.00
CA GLY A 351 -0.92 -22.77 5.91
C GLY A 351 -0.54 -21.43 5.29
N GLU A 352 0.07 -21.46 4.12
CA GLU A 352 0.43 -20.27 3.37
C GLU A 352 -0.77 -19.77 2.54
N VAL A 353 -1.05 -18.48 2.60
CA VAL A 353 -2.05 -17.85 1.74
C VAL A 353 -1.53 -17.84 0.30
N VAL A 354 -2.31 -18.42 -0.61
CA VAL A 354 -2.02 -18.44 -2.05
C VAL A 354 -3.14 -17.75 -2.82
N ILE A 355 -2.76 -16.99 -3.85
CA ILE A 355 -3.69 -16.13 -4.59
C ILE A 355 -3.56 -16.40 -6.09
N ARG A 356 -4.68 -16.46 -6.80
CA ARG A 356 -4.71 -16.40 -8.27
C ARG A 356 -5.87 -15.53 -8.72
N GLY A 357 -5.72 -14.90 -9.88
CA GLY A 357 -6.77 -14.06 -10.46
C GLY A 357 -6.21 -12.93 -11.30
N HIS A 358 -7.12 -12.06 -11.72
CA HIS A 358 -6.80 -10.89 -12.54
C HIS A 358 -5.82 -9.90 -11.88
N ASN A 359 -5.65 -9.98 -10.56
CA ASN A 359 -4.83 -9.08 -9.77
C ASN A 359 -3.36 -9.52 -9.65
N VAL A 360 -3.04 -10.76 -9.98
CA VAL A 360 -1.69 -11.32 -9.83
C VAL A 360 -0.76 -10.78 -10.90
N PHE A 361 0.41 -10.34 -10.50
CA PHE A 361 1.44 -9.72 -11.35
C PHE A 361 2.00 -10.70 -12.42
N SER A 362 2.65 -10.14 -13.43
CA SER A 362 3.27 -10.94 -14.49
C SER A 362 4.60 -11.59 -14.09
N GLY A 363 5.16 -11.17 -12.94
CA GLY A 363 6.44 -11.65 -12.41
C GLY A 363 7.37 -10.50 -12.03
N TYR A 364 8.57 -10.86 -11.55
CA TYR A 364 9.60 -9.89 -11.20
C TYR A 364 10.47 -9.54 -12.41
N LEU A 365 10.67 -8.26 -12.66
CA LEU A 365 11.40 -7.71 -13.79
C LEU A 365 12.83 -8.28 -13.85
N GLY A 366 13.15 -9.01 -14.92
CA GLY A 366 14.48 -9.60 -15.13
C GLY A 366 14.89 -10.65 -14.10
N ARG A 367 13.94 -11.24 -13.37
CA ARG A 367 14.21 -12.24 -12.32
C ARG A 367 13.36 -13.50 -12.53
N PRO A 368 13.66 -14.32 -13.55
CA PRO A 368 12.86 -15.51 -13.88
C PRO A 368 12.82 -16.55 -12.74
N GLU A 369 13.93 -16.76 -12.03
CA GLU A 369 14.00 -17.71 -10.91
C GLU A 369 13.08 -17.24 -9.75
N ALA A 370 13.19 -15.99 -9.33
CA ALA A 370 12.34 -15.44 -8.27
C ALA A 370 10.85 -15.41 -8.69
N THR A 371 10.58 -15.28 -9.98
CA THR A 371 9.22 -15.38 -10.51
C THR A 371 8.70 -16.80 -10.43
N ALA A 372 9.50 -17.80 -10.79
CA ALA A 372 9.13 -19.21 -10.71
C ALA A 372 8.92 -19.68 -9.25
N GLU A 373 9.72 -19.16 -8.31
CA GLU A 373 9.52 -19.41 -6.87
C GLU A 373 8.20 -18.80 -6.33
N ALA A 374 7.81 -17.65 -6.86
CA ALA A 374 6.63 -16.94 -6.41
C ALA A 374 5.33 -17.40 -7.09
N LEU A 375 5.41 -17.85 -8.37
CA LEU A 375 4.27 -18.28 -9.17
C LEU A 375 4.35 -19.78 -9.42
N VAL A 376 3.63 -20.57 -8.63
CA VAL A 376 3.63 -22.04 -8.65
C VAL A 376 2.23 -22.53 -8.99
N ASP A 377 2.08 -23.41 -9.97
CA ASP A 377 0.80 -24.00 -10.41
C ASP A 377 -0.29 -22.94 -10.72
N GLY A 378 0.10 -21.77 -11.20
CA GLY A 378 -0.81 -20.66 -11.47
C GLY A 378 -1.26 -19.88 -10.23
N TRP A 379 -0.70 -20.16 -9.06
CA TRP A 379 -0.91 -19.45 -7.83
C TRP A 379 0.30 -18.58 -7.46
N PHE A 380 0.03 -17.40 -6.93
CA PHE A 380 1.04 -16.59 -6.28
C PHE A 380 1.16 -16.98 -4.80
N ARG A 381 2.36 -17.36 -4.38
CA ARG A 381 2.72 -17.67 -3.00
C ARG A 381 3.09 -16.39 -2.27
N THR A 382 2.30 -16.03 -1.28
CA THR A 382 2.44 -14.72 -0.62
C THR A 382 3.56 -14.65 0.42
N GLY A 383 3.95 -15.79 0.97
CA GLY A 383 4.83 -15.88 2.14
C GLY A 383 4.13 -15.47 3.44
N ASP A 384 2.83 -15.22 3.42
CA ASP A 384 2.02 -14.92 4.60
C ASP A 384 1.26 -16.20 5.03
N LEU A 385 1.30 -16.50 6.32
CA LEU A 385 0.57 -17.63 6.92
C LEU A 385 -0.83 -17.18 7.32
N GLY A 386 -1.81 -18.04 7.09
CA GLY A 386 -3.19 -17.72 7.37
C GLY A 386 -4.09 -18.95 7.53
N THR A 387 -5.34 -18.69 7.82
CA THR A 387 -6.43 -19.67 7.86
C THR A 387 -7.62 -19.13 7.08
N LYS A 388 -8.45 -20.04 6.57
CA LYS A 388 -9.74 -19.73 5.94
C LYS A 388 -10.82 -20.53 6.67
N ASP A 389 -11.86 -19.86 7.16
CA ASP A 389 -12.94 -20.56 7.86
C ASP A 389 -14.00 -21.13 6.88
N GLU A 390 -14.98 -21.85 7.44
CA GLU A 390 -16.08 -22.48 6.66
C GLU A 390 -16.97 -21.44 5.95
N ASP A 391 -17.06 -20.22 6.48
CA ASP A 391 -17.80 -19.12 5.87
C ASP A 391 -16.99 -18.39 4.78
N GLY A 392 -15.70 -18.76 4.59
CA GLY A 392 -14.82 -18.21 3.58
C GLY A 392 -14.03 -16.98 4.01
N PHE A 393 -14.12 -16.53 5.28
CA PHE A 393 -13.27 -15.44 5.78
C PHE A 393 -11.83 -15.90 5.97
N LEU A 394 -10.90 -15.11 5.43
CA LEU A 394 -9.49 -15.34 5.61
C LEU A 394 -8.95 -14.52 6.79
N ARG A 395 -7.98 -15.09 7.49
CA ARG A 395 -7.23 -14.44 8.56
C ARG A 395 -5.74 -14.61 8.31
N ILE A 396 -4.97 -13.53 8.36
CA ILE A 396 -3.50 -13.61 8.39
C ILE A 396 -3.07 -13.88 9.84
N VAL A 397 -2.28 -14.93 10.01
CA VAL A 397 -1.68 -15.28 11.31
C VAL A 397 -0.35 -14.57 11.47
N ASP A 398 0.57 -14.71 10.50
CA ASP A 398 1.85 -14.00 10.49
C ASP A 398 2.55 -14.15 9.11
N ARG A 399 3.77 -13.63 9.00
CA ARG A 399 4.65 -13.93 7.88
C ARG A 399 5.49 -15.18 8.15
N LYS A 400 5.60 -16.08 7.16
CA LYS A 400 6.42 -17.30 7.25
C LYS A 400 7.83 -17.00 7.78
N LYS A 401 8.45 -15.92 7.34
CA LYS A 401 9.81 -15.48 7.71
C LYS A 401 9.92 -14.77 9.07
N ASP A 402 8.81 -14.32 9.64
CA ASP A 402 8.79 -13.56 10.89
C ASP A 402 8.39 -14.42 12.10
N VAL A 403 7.99 -15.69 11.85
CA VAL A 403 7.71 -16.68 12.91
C VAL A 403 8.93 -16.83 13.81
N ILE A 404 8.74 -16.70 15.12
CA ILE A 404 9.78 -16.87 16.13
C ILE A 404 9.82 -18.34 16.51
N ILE A 405 10.95 -19.00 16.35
CA ILE A 405 11.13 -20.40 16.71
C ILE A 405 11.78 -20.45 18.09
N ARG A 406 10.96 -20.52 19.13
CA ARG A 406 11.42 -20.55 20.53
C ARG A 406 11.35 -21.94 21.11
N GLY A 407 12.49 -22.58 21.33
CA GLY A 407 12.55 -23.91 21.96
C GLY A 407 11.76 -24.98 21.21
N GLY A 408 11.71 -24.87 19.86
CA GLY A 408 10.93 -25.76 18.98
C GLY A 408 9.44 -25.40 18.83
N TYR A 409 8.98 -24.35 19.49
CA TYR A 409 7.61 -23.83 19.34
C TYR A 409 7.57 -22.66 18.37
N ASN A 410 6.63 -22.69 17.44
CA ASN A 410 6.32 -21.55 16.59
C ASN A 410 5.54 -20.51 17.40
N VAL A 411 6.09 -19.31 17.52
CA VAL A 411 5.41 -18.16 18.12
C VAL A 411 5.19 -17.14 17.03
N TYR A 412 3.95 -16.74 16.88
CA TYR A 412 3.52 -15.76 15.87
C TYR A 412 3.54 -14.37 16.49
N PRO A 413 4.48 -13.48 16.08
CA PRO A 413 4.60 -12.13 16.61
C PRO A 413 3.28 -11.37 16.66
N ARG A 414 2.46 -11.49 15.61
CA ARG A 414 1.18 -10.81 15.54
C ARG A 414 0.20 -11.22 16.64
N GLU A 415 0.14 -12.51 17.01
CA GLU A 415 -0.70 -12.98 18.11
C GLU A 415 -0.32 -12.28 19.43
N VAL A 416 0.97 -12.11 19.65
CA VAL A 416 1.50 -11.43 20.84
C VAL A 416 1.21 -9.93 20.78
N GLU A 417 1.40 -9.32 19.63
CA GLU A 417 1.10 -7.90 19.38
C GLU A 417 -0.39 -7.56 19.60
N GLU A 418 -1.30 -8.42 19.13
CA GLU A 418 -2.75 -8.24 19.31
C GLU A 418 -3.17 -8.29 20.80
N VAL A 419 -2.51 -9.14 21.59
CA VAL A 419 -2.75 -9.20 23.03
C VAL A 419 -2.19 -7.95 23.71
N LEU A 420 -0.93 -7.61 23.45
CA LEU A 420 -0.26 -6.45 24.06
C LEU A 420 -0.92 -5.11 23.70
N ALA A 421 -1.50 -4.98 22.52
CA ALA A 421 -2.23 -3.78 22.11
C ALA A 421 -3.48 -3.46 22.97
N ARG A 422 -3.93 -4.41 23.78
CA ARG A 422 -5.03 -4.22 24.75
C ARG A 422 -4.56 -3.64 26.08
N HIS A 423 -3.25 -3.60 26.31
CA HIS A 423 -2.71 -3.06 27.57
C HIS A 423 -2.89 -1.53 27.59
N PRO A 424 -3.45 -0.94 28.68
CA PRO A 424 -3.82 0.47 28.72
C PRO A 424 -2.63 1.44 28.59
N GLU A 425 -1.45 1.02 28.99
CA GLU A 425 -0.23 1.84 28.93
C GLU A 425 0.57 1.66 27.62
N ILE A 426 0.08 0.88 26.65
CA ILE A 426 0.75 0.64 25.36
C ILE A 426 0.01 1.41 24.25
N ALA A 427 0.70 2.32 23.58
CA ALA A 427 0.20 3.00 22.38
C ALA A 427 0.46 2.17 21.12
N GLN A 428 1.69 1.63 21.00
CA GLN A 428 2.09 0.78 19.86
C GLN A 428 3.05 -0.30 20.36
N VAL A 429 3.05 -1.43 19.67
CA VAL A 429 3.95 -2.54 19.98
C VAL A 429 4.37 -3.27 18.71
N ALA A 430 5.63 -3.72 18.69
CA ALA A 430 6.14 -4.64 17.69
C ALA A 430 6.85 -5.79 18.39
N VAL A 431 6.60 -7.02 17.96
CA VAL A 431 7.22 -8.22 18.52
C VAL A 431 8.21 -8.81 17.53
N ILE A 432 9.41 -9.12 18.03
CA ILE A 432 10.53 -9.68 17.26
C ILE A 432 11.15 -10.85 17.96
N GLY A 433 11.74 -11.79 17.20
CA GLY A 433 12.64 -12.81 17.72
C GLY A 433 14.06 -12.26 17.82
N LEU A 434 14.70 -12.46 18.94
CA LEU A 434 16.12 -12.17 19.14
C LEU A 434 16.88 -13.47 19.37
N PRO A 435 18.12 -13.60 18.87
CA PRO A 435 18.92 -14.80 19.12
C PRO A 435 19.06 -15.11 20.61
N ASP A 436 18.85 -16.38 20.99
CA ASP A 436 18.96 -16.90 22.35
C ASP A 436 19.71 -18.23 22.35
N GLU A 437 20.72 -18.38 23.23
CA GLU A 437 21.59 -19.55 23.26
C GLU A 437 20.84 -20.84 23.68
N LEU A 438 19.81 -20.73 24.52
CA LEU A 438 19.08 -21.87 25.04
C LEU A 438 17.88 -22.27 24.16
N HIS A 439 17.18 -21.30 23.62
CA HIS A 439 15.92 -21.53 22.94
C HIS A 439 15.98 -21.28 21.42
N GLY A 440 17.17 -20.89 20.88
CA GLY A 440 17.34 -20.47 19.49
C GLY A 440 16.92 -19.01 19.31
N GLU A 441 15.67 -18.69 19.62
CA GLU A 441 15.17 -17.32 19.65
C GLU A 441 14.40 -17.04 20.97
N GLU A 442 14.43 -15.78 21.40
CA GLU A 442 13.62 -15.28 22.52
C GLU A 442 12.70 -14.14 22.05
N ILE A 443 11.51 -14.09 22.64
CA ILE A 443 10.47 -13.14 22.27
C ILE A 443 10.75 -11.79 22.93
N CYS A 444 10.91 -10.75 22.10
CA CYS A 444 11.08 -9.38 22.54
C CYS A 444 9.92 -8.50 22.05
N ALA A 445 9.25 -7.83 22.98
CA ALA A 445 8.27 -6.80 22.69
C ALA A 445 8.94 -5.42 22.71
N VAL A 446 8.84 -4.66 21.62
CA VAL A 446 9.29 -3.26 21.54
C VAL A 446 8.07 -2.37 21.64
N VAL A 447 7.98 -1.58 22.69
CA VAL A 447 6.78 -0.85 23.12
C VAL A 447 6.98 0.65 22.99
N VAL A 448 5.97 1.32 22.44
CA VAL A 448 5.76 2.77 22.57
C VAL A 448 4.70 2.98 23.63
N ALA A 449 5.03 3.73 24.68
CA ALA A 449 4.12 4.03 25.78
C ALA A 449 2.91 4.87 25.32
N ALA A 450 1.78 4.69 25.97
CA ALA A 450 0.64 5.58 25.81
C ALA A 450 0.98 7.00 26.34
N PRO A 451 0.34 8.06 25.86
CA PRO A 451 0.52 9.41 26.39
C PRO A 451 0.35 9.43 27.91
N ASP A 452 1.26 10.11 28.61
CA ASP A 452 1.30 10.25 30.07
C ASP A 452 1.47 8.93 30.85
N ALA A 453 1.73 7.79 30.20
CA ALA A 453 2.03 6.52 30.83
C ALA A 453 3.56 6.32 31.01
N THR A 454 3.92 5.63 32.07
CA THR A 454 5.30 5.21 32.35
C THR A 454 5.32 3.70 32.62
N PRO A 455 5.08 2.87 31.60
CA PRO A 455 4.95 1.43 31.79
C PRO A 455 6.25 0.81 32.28
N ASP A 456 6.10 -0.22 33.14
CA ASP A 456 7.21 -1.03 33.61
C ASP A 456 7.32 -2.35 32.82
N ALA A 457 8.53 -2.71 32.43
CA ALA A 457 8.77 -3.93 31.63
C ALA A 457 8.35 -5.22 32.37
N ALA A 458 8.55 -5.27 33.69
CA ALA A 458 8.16 -6.42 34.50
C ALA A 458 6.62 -6.51 34.59
N ALA A 459 5.94 -5.36 34.76
CA ALA A 459 4.48 -5.31 34.80
C ALA A 459 3.85 -5.77 33.48
N ILE A 460 4.37 -5.31 32.32
CA ILE A 460 3.92 -5.77 30.99
C ILE A 460 4.17 -7.28 30.83
N THR A 461 5.32 -7.79 31.27
CA THR A 461 5.63 -9.22 31.20
C THR A 461 4.66 -10.04 32.05
N GLU A 462 4.39 -9.62 33.30
CA GLU A 462 3.44 -10.31 34.17
C GLU A 462 2.03 -10.27 33.61
N TRP A 463 1.57 -9.10 33.13
CA TRP A 463 0.29 -8.98 32.45
C TRP A 463 0.19 -9.92 31.24
N SER A 464 1.27 -10.01 30.45
CA SER A 464 1.33 -10.92 29.30
C SER A 464 1.19 -12.38 29.66
N LYS A 465 1.70 -12.81 30.81
CA LYS A 465 1.60 -14.22 31.31
C LYS A 465 0.15 -14.63 31.61
N GLU A 466 -0.68 -13.66 31.99
CA GLU A 466 -2.10 -13.92 32.27
C GLU A 466 -2.91 -14.11 30.98
N HIS A 467 -2.45 -13.54 29.87
CA HIS A 467 -3.19 -13.48 28.61
C HIS A 467 -2.60 -14.36 27.50
N LEU A 468 -1.36 -14.83 27.65
CA LEU A 468 -0.64 -15.62 26.66
C LEU A 468 -0.14 -16.94 27.25
N GLY A 469 -0.07 -17.96 26.41
CA GLY A 469 0.52 -19.25 26.79
C GLY A 469 1.98 -19.11 27.22
N LYS A 470 2.44 -20.02 28.11
CA LYS A 470 3.79 -19.97 28.69
C LYS A 470 4.94 -19.88 27.69
N HIS A 471 4.77 -20.35 26.46
CA HIS A 471 5.78 -20.32 25.41
C HIS A 471 5.71 -19.04 24.55
N LYS A 472 4.63 -18.22 24.65
CA LYS A 472 4.34 -17.09 23.75
C LYS A 472 4.57 -15.71 24.35
N TYR A 473 4.52 -15.55 25.69
CA TYR A 473 4.68 -14.21 26.27
C TYR A 473 6.12 -13.69 26.13
N PRO A 474 6.33 -12.37 25.93
CA PRO A 474 7.65 -11.78 25.80
C PRO A 474 8.43 -11.86 27.12
N ARG A 475 9.69 -12.33 27.04
CA ARG A 475 10.64 -12.34 28.18
C ARG A 475 11.42 -11.04 28.25
N ARG A 476 11.45 -10.33 27.15
CA ARG A 476 12.13 -9.07 27.04
C ARG A 476 11.15 -8.02 26.56
N VAL A 477 11.12 -6.87 27.26
CA VAL A 477 10.32 -5.70 26.89
C VAL A 477 11.28 -4.51 26.79
N GLU A 478 11.30 -3.88 25.63
CA GLU A 478 12.12 -2.71 25.33
C GLU A 478 11.21 -1.53 25.06
N PHE A 479 11.62 -0.33 25.44
CA PHE A 479 10.87 0.90 25.17
C PHE A 479 11.55 1.74 24.11
N THR A 480 10.74 2.41 23.30
CA THR A 480 11.17 3.36 22.29
C THR A 480 10.16 4.49 22.18
N ASP A 481 10.61 5.68 21.79
CA ASP A 481 9.71 6.82 21.55
C ASP A 481 8.87 6.61 20.31
N GLU A 482 9.41 5.89 19.30
CA GLU A 482 8.71 5.56 18.06
C GLU A 482 9.20 4.22 17.48
N LEU A 483 8.30 3.53 16.78
CA LEU A 483 8.67 2.36 15.98
C LEU A 483 9.25 2.82 14.62
N PRO A 484 10.34 2.19 14.13
CA PRO A 484 10.86 2.51 12.80
C PRO A 484 9.83 2.09 11.75
N LEU A 485 9.39 3.07 10.97
CA LEU A 485 8.41 2.85 9.91
C LEU A 485 9.10 2.87 8.55
N GLY A 486 8.74 1.89 7.75
CA GLY A 486 9.10 1.90 6.34
C GLY A 486 8.26 2.93 5.58
N PRO A 487 8.57 3.06 4.33
CA PRO A 487 7.93 4.00 3.41
C PRO A 487 6.43 3.82 3.24
N SER A 488 5.95 2.61 3.40
CA SER A 488 4.52 2.27 3.40
C SER A 488 3.87 2.39 4.79
N MET A 489 4.52 3.08 5.73
CA MET A 489 4.11 3.21 7.14
C MET A 489 4.00 1.87 7.89
N LYS A 490 4.69 0.82 7.39
CA LYS A 490 4.82 -0.48 8.07
C LYS A 490 6.03 -0.48 9.00
N VAL A 491 5.90 -1.16 10.14
CA VAL A 491 7.00 -1.34 11.08
C VAL A 491 8.13 -2.16 10.45
N LEU A 492 9.34 -1.65 10.54
CA LEU A 492 10.56 -2.30 10.04
C LEU A 492 11.15 -3.24 11.11
N LYS A 493 10.55 -4.44 11.27
CA LYS A 493 11.00 -5.44 12.26
C LYS A 493 12.48 -5.81 12.10
N ARG A 494 13.02 -5.77 10.87
CA ARG A 494 14.44 -6.02 10.62
C ARG A 494 15.33 -4.98 11.31
N GLU A 495 14.97 -3.72 11.30
CA GLU A 495 15.71 -2.66 11.99
C GLU A 495 15.63 -2.82 13.50
N LEU A 496 14.47 -3.19 14.04
CA LEU A 496 14.29 -3.50 15.44
C LEU A 496 15.18 -4.68 15.85
N ARG A 497 15.19 -5.79 15.08
CA ARG A 497 16.09 -6.92 15.32
C ARG A 497 17.56 -6.46 15.36
N ALA A 498 18.01 -5.69 14.36
CA ALA A 498 19.39 -5.18 14.32
C ALA A 498 19.72 -4.28 15.53
N ARG A 499 18.78 -3.44 15.98
CA ARG A 499 18.94 -2.52 17.11
C ARG A 499 19.07 -3.24 18.44
N TYR A 500 18.35 -4.35 18.62
CA TYR A 500 18.25 -5.04 19.93
C TYR A 500 19.00 -6.37 19.98
N THR A 501 19.56 -6.87 18.88
CA THR A 501 20.48 -8.02 18.89
C THR A 501 21.80 -7.59 19.53
N GLY A 502 22.25 -8.33 20.58
CA GLY A 502 23.52 -8.07 21.25
C GLY A 502 23.49 -7.03 22.40
N ARG A 503 22.30 -6.59 22.85
CA ARG A 503 22.12 -5.78 24.06
C ARG A 503 21.78 -6.62 25.27
#